data_992ee12dad21f4537dc9c9bf45e6e1c9
#
_entry.id   992ee12dad21f4537dc9c9bf45e6e1c9
#
_cell.length_a   1.000
_cell.length_b   1.000
_cell.length_c   1.000
_cell.angle_alpha   90.00
_cell.angle_beta   90.00
_cell.angle_gamma   90.00
#
_symmetry.space_group_name_H-M   'P 1'
#
loop_
_entity.id
_entity.type
_entity.pdbx_description
1 polymer ?
#
loop_
_entity_poly.entity_id
_entity_poly.type
_entity_poly.pdbx_seq_one_letter_code
_entity_poly.pdbx_strand_id
1 'polypeptide(L)'
;MGREARKNHGDEARRGREDVARRGGDAKARAGADKGADAASDKGAARAASRTSAEINRHAGAFVVAALLVIASVVALLAPGWGIPLGTLLGGGNRVTLTASATHGSAASADDVATAASSLNARAAVLYEKGVSATKVADDSVALDVPAAYDASQLARELSGTGKVELARLDEVSDADALAKIDARASNVTLASGSFTPFVTNDNVTSAKVVTARNPRTGGTAYGVTMGLDSDGASALTRATDDASSTTSVSIAVVVDGTVVDTPSTTSKIGGGQITVSGGFTRDEAYALAAKLQSKPLPVKLEVAGTAETLHAALGGRALAVAVAAGVVVALVAGFVASRALGRAGWSALALSLASLVYALGLLTVVARFDRVILGTPELVGLALTDLCAIACACLVAQGYSSSRSRGSSVRKAQMDAHDRVSNCQHLVVALFVLAALLAGAFLLGSPADELTWALACGLAGGEAALFSLALPLVDVLTAADADAARAEAAPAHDVADETDGPRSVSSAKAGE
;
A
#
# COMPACT_ATOMS: atom_id res chain seq x y z
N MET A 1 -63.22 -20.14 85.25
CA MET A 1 -62.45 -19.28 84.33
C MET A 1 -60.93 -19.59 84.30
N GLY A 2 -60.50 -20.83 84.32
CA GLY A 2 -59.06 -21.17 84.46
C GLY A 2 -58.54 -22.23 83.49
N ARG A 3 -59.35 -22.76 82.54
CA ARG A 3 -58.94 -23.85 81.65
C ARG A 3 -58.74 -23.41 80.14
N GLU A 4 -59.34 -22.31 79.73
CA GLU A 4 -59.19 -21.82 78.34
C GLU A 4 -57.90 -21.00 78.09
N ALA A 5 -57.39 -20.28 79.08
CA ALA A 5 -56.16 -19.48 78.95
C ALA A 5 -54.91 -20.33 78.81
N ARG A 6 -54.88 -21.58 79.27
CA ARG A 6 -53.71 -22.48 79.08
C ARG A 6 -53.64 -23.15 77.68
N LYS A 7 -54.78 -23.28 77.01
CA LYS A 7 -54.80 -23.91 75.66
C LYS A 7 -54.33 -22.97 74.61
N ASN A 8 -54.63 -21.66 74.67
CA ASN A 8 -54.18 -20.66 73.69
C ASN A 8 -52.69 -20.39 73.79
N HIS A 9 -52.05 -20.46 74.95
CA HIS A 9 -50.57 -20.25 75.01
C HIS A 9 -49.75 -21.44 74.45
N GLY A 10 -50.33 -22.66 74.46
CA GLY A 10 -49.69 -23.84 73.88
C GLY A 10 -49.70 -23.83 72.37
N ASP A 11 -50.76 -23.32 71.75
CA ASP A 11 -50.90 -23.23 70.27
C ASP A 11 -50.10 -22.08 69.65
N GLU A 12 -49.95 -20.95 70.33
CA GLU A 12 -49.06 -19.87 69.87
C GLU A 12 -47.58 -20.28 69.95
N ALA A 13 -47.17 -20.98 71.00
CA ALA A 13 -45.77 -21.48 71.08
C ALA A 13 -45.46 -22.57 70.08
N ARG A 14 -46.46 -23.33 69.61
CA ARG A 14 -46.33 -24.35 68.61
C ARG A 14 -46.23 -23.70 67.16
N ARG A 15 -47.10 -22.71 66.88
CA ARG A 15 -47.02 -21.93 65.59
C ARG A 15 -45.72 -21.15 65.48
N GLY A 16 -45.22 -20.53 66.51
CA GLY A 16 -43.93 -19.84 66.52
C GLY A 16 -42.75 -20.77 66.26
N ARG A 17 -42.79 -22.04 66.68
CA ARG A 17 -41.74 -23.03 66.42
C ARG A 17 -41.81 -23.59 64.97
N GLU A 18 -43.05 -23.76 64.46
CA GLU A 18 -43.24 -24.19 63.05
C GLU A 18 -42.84 -23.10 62.08
N ASP A 19 -43.07 -21.80 62.32
CA ASP A 19 -42.65 -20.68 61.50
C ASP A 19 -41.13 -20.45 61.52
N VAL A 20 -40.47 -20.65 62.67
CA VAL A 20 -39.00 -20.60 62.76
C VAL A 20 -38.36 -21.78 62.03
N ALA A 21 -38.96 -22.99 62.11
CA ALA A 21 -38.49 -24.16 61.38
C ALA A 21 -38.65 -24.00 59.84
N ARG A 22 -39.79 -23.42 59.40
CA ARG A 22 -40.00 -23.09 57.94
C ARG A 22 -39.04 -22.01 57.45
N ARG A 23 -38.84 -20.92 58.21
CA ARG A 23 -37.88 -19.89 57.86
C ARG A 23 -36.42 -20.41 57.82
N GLY A 24 -36.06 -21.31 58.73
CA GLY A 24 -34.76 -21.97 58.74
C GLY A 24 -34.55 -22.94 57.56
N GLY A 25 -35.65 -23.62 57.14
CA GLY A 25 -35.66 -24.49 55.94
C GLY A 25 -35.50 -23.71 54.64
N ASP A 26 -36.25 -22.63 54.50
CA ASP A 26 -36.17 -21.75 53.31
C ASP A 26 -34.82 -21.03 53.22
N ALA A 27 -34.22 -20.62 54.32
CA ALA A 27 -32.90 -20.01 54.33
C ALA A 27 -31.80 -21.02 53.95
N LYS A 28 -31.93 -22.28 54.39
CA LYS A 28 -31.00 -23.36 54.04
C LYS A 28 -31.16 -23.81 52.57
N ALA A 29 -32.39 -23.82 52.03
CA ALA A 29 -32.67 -24.11 50.61
C ALA A 29 -32.15 -23.00 49.70
N ARG A 30 -32.32 -21.71 50.08
CA ARG A 30 -31.74 -20.59 49.33
C ARG A 30 -30.24 -20.58 49.38
N ALA A 31 -29.59 -20.84 50.49
CA ALA A 31 -28.14 -20.93 50.60
C ALA A 31 -27.55 -22.14 49.83
N GLY A 32 -28.33 -23.23 49.71
CA GLY A 32 -27.97 -24.38 48.84
C GLY A 32 -28.12 -24.10 47.37
N ALA A 33 -29.17 -23.35 46.98
CA ALA A 33 -29.40 -22.93 45.61
C ALA A 33 -28.35 -21.91 45.15
N ASP A 34 -27.95 -20.94 45.98
CA ASP A 34 -26.88 -19.98 45.67
C ASP A 34 -25.53 -20.69 45.50
N LYS A 35 -25.16 -21.62 46.37
CA LYS A 35 -23.92 -22.41 46.21
C LYS A 35 -23.95 -23.33 45.00
N GLY A 36 -25.11 -23.81 44.60
CA GLY A 36 -25.28 -24.60 43.37
C GLY A 36 -25.17 -23.75 42.12
N ALA A 37 -25.70 -22.53 42.16
CA ALA A 37 -25.59 -21.56 41.04
C ALA A 37 -24.16 -21.08 40.87
N ASP A 38 -23.45 -20.77 41.96
CA ASP A 38 -22.03 -20.37 41.91
C ASP A 38 -21.14 -21.52 41.39
N ALA A 39 -21.35 -22.74 41.82
CA ALA A 39 -20.60 -23.91 41.37
C ALA A 39 -20.90 -24.27 39.89
N ALA A 40 -22.12 -24.01 39.41
CA ALA A 40 -22.50 -24.18 38.01
C ALA A 40 -21.88 -23.09 37.14
N SER A 41 -21.85 -21.84 37.62
CA SER A 41 -21.20 -20.71 36.98
C SER A 41 -19.69 -20.93 36.83
N ASP A 42 -19.00 -21.39 37.90
CA ASP A 42 -17.57 -21.70 37.89
C ASP A 42 -17.22 -22.85 36.92
N LYS A 43 -18.04 -23.90 36.88
CA LYS A 43 -17.87 -24.99 35.91
C LYS A 43 -18.11 -24.53 34.46
N GLY A 44 -19.05 -23.62 34.23
CA GLY A 44 -19.32 -22.99 32.96
C GLY A 44 -18.13 -22.15 32.50
N ALA A 45 -17.61 -21.30 33.37
CA ALA A 45 -16.43 -20.47 33.07
C ALA A 45 -15.18 -21.32 32.80
N ALA A 46 -14.93 -22.38 33.58
CA ALA A 46 -13.80 -23.28 33.37
C ALA A 46 -13.89 -24.03 32.02
N ARG A 47 -15.10 -24.47 31.60
CA ARG A 47 -15.32 -25.10 30.29
C ARG A 47 -15.13 -24.12 29.14
N ALA A 48 -15.60 -22.89 29.24
CA ALA A 48 -15.41 -21.84 28.26
C ALA A 48 -13.92 -21.53 28.10
N ALA A 49 -13.18 -21.37 29.19
CA ALA A 49 -11.73 -21.16 29.18
C ALA A 49 -10.96 -22.32 28.52
N SER A 50 -11.36 -23.57 28.83
CA SER A 50 -10.77 -24.76 28.22
C SER A 50 -10.97 -24.82 26.68
N ARG A 51 -12.14 -24.41 26.19
CA ARG A 51 -12.41 -24.36 24.74
C ARG A 51 -11.67 -23.24 24.05
N THR A 52 -11.64 -22.06 24.64
CA THR A 52 -10.85 -20.95 24.13
C THR A 52 -9.38 -21.34 24.01
N SER A 53 -8.82 -22.04 25.02
CA SER A 53 -7.45 -22.56 24.96
C SER A 53 -7.25 -23.61 23.87
N ALA A 54 -8.24 -24.48 23.65
CA ALA A 54 -8.18 -25.48 22.56
C ALA A 54 -8.20 -24.83 21.17
N GLU A 55 -9.01 -23.79 20.96
CA GLU A 55 -9.02 -23.03 19.70
C GLU A 55 -7.72 -22.23 19.51
N ILE A 56 -7.18 -21.59 20.55
CA ILE A 56 -5.86 -20.96 20.49
C ILE A 56 -4.79 -21.97 20.06
N ASN A 57 -4.78 -23.16 20.67
CA ASN A 57 -3.81 -24.20 20.30
C ASN A 57 -4.00 -24.69 18.86
N ARG A 58 -5.24 -24.79 18.37
CA ARG A 58 -5.53 -25.15 16.96
C ARG A 58 -4.95 -24.15 15.98
N HIS A 59 -5.07 -22.86 16.29
CA HIS A 59 -4.61 -21.76 15.45
C HIS A 59 -3.23 -21.22 15.85
N ALA A 60 -2.51 -21.89 16.74
CA ALA A 60 -1.21 -21.43 17.22
C ALA A 60 -0.23 -21.11 16.07
N GLY A 61 -0.21 -21.93 15.03
CA GLY A 61 0.62 -21.70 13.86
C GLY A 61 0.25 -20.38 13.14
N ALA A 62 -1.04 -20.08 12.97
CA ALA A 62 -1.49 -18.85 12.33
C ALA A 62 -1.13 -17.61 13.17
N PHE A 63 -1.31 -17.68 14.50
CA PHE A 63 -0.91 -16.57 15.39
C PHE A 63 0.61 -16.36 15.42
N VAL A 64 1.41 -17.43 15.34
CA VAL A 64 2.87 -17.31 15.20
C VAL A 64 3.22 -16.62 13.88
N VAL A 65 2.59 -17.00 12.77
CA VAL A 65 2.79 -16.34 11.48
C VAL A 65 2.39 -14.86 11.57
N ALA A 66 1.23 -14.54 12.17
CA ALA A 66 0.81 -13.16 12.38
C ALA A 66 1.85 -12.36 13.18
N ALA A 67 2.34 -12.90 14.28
CA ALA A 67 3.37 -12.26 15.10
C ALA A 67 4.67 -12.04 14.33
N LEU A 68 5.11 -13.03 13.54
CA LEU A 68 6.31 -12.90 12.70
C LEU A 68 6.12 -11.83 11.61
N LEU A 69 4.94 -11.75 10.99
CA LEU A 69 4.64 -10.71 10.00
C LEU A 69 4.61 -9.31 10.63
N VAL A 70 4.04 -9.16 11.83
CA VAL A 70 4.11 -7.89 12.57
C VAL A 70 5.55 -7.51 12.85
N ILE A 71 6.34 -8.44 13.41
CA ILE A 71 7.75 -8.20 13.74
C ILE A 71 8.54 -7.83 12.47
N ALA A 72 8.37 -8.58 11.38
CA ALA A 72 9.06 -8.31 10.12
C ALA A 72 8.68 -6.93 9.55
N SER A 73 7.40 -6.56 9.60
CA SER A 73 6.92 -5.25 9.15
C SER A 73 7.47 -4.12 10.02
N VAL A 74 7.47 -4.28 11.33
CA VAL A 74 8.03 -3.28 12.26
C VAL A 74 9.54 -3.15 12.09
N VAL A 75 10.25 -4.26 11.92
CA VAL A 75 11.69 -4.24 11.64
C VAL A 75 11.98 -3.53 10.32
N ALA A 76 11.20 -3.80 9.26
CA ALA A 76 11.35 -3.11 7.98
C ALA A 76 11.13 -1.59 8.12
N LEU A 77 10.11 -1.17 8.86
CA LEU A 77 9.79 0.25 9.10
C LEU A 77 10.84 0.97 9.93
N LEU A 78 11.48 0.30 10.89
CA LEU A 78 12.42 0.90 11.82
C LEU A 78 13.89 0.70 11.41
N ALA A 79 14.16 -0.14 10.42
CA ALA A 79 15.52 -0.41 9.97
C ALA A 79 16.20 0.87 9.43
N PRO A 80 17.43 1.19 9.87
CA PRO A 80 18.13 2.37 9.38
C PRO A 80 18.31 2.32 7.85
N GLY A 81 17.93 3.38 7.17
CA GLY A 81 18.00 3.48 5.71
C GLY A 81 16.91 2.70 4.94
N TRP A 82 15.92 2.13 5.64
CA TRP A 82 14.78 1.43 5.05
C TRP A 82 13.47 2.23 5.13
N GLY A 83 13.45 3.36 5.83
CA GLY A 83 12.25 4.19 5.94
C GLY A 83 11.70 4.58 4.57
N ILE A 84 10.36 4.58 4.43
CA ILE A 84 9.70 5.04 3.21
C ILE A 84 9.95 6.54 3.09
N PRO A 85 10.52 7.03 1.97
CA PRO A 85 10.65 8.46 1.73
C PRO A 85 9.27 9.12 1.75
N LEU A 86 9.17 10.28 2.38
CA LEU A 86 7.91 11.04 2.47
C LEU A 86 7.88 12.09 1.36
N GLY A 87 6.73 12.23 0.71
CA GLY A 87 6.47 13.31 -0.24
C GLY A 87 6.48 14.70 0.43
N THR A 88 6.55 15.75 -0.37
CA THR A 88 6.65 17.14 0.11
C THR A 88 5.55 17.54 1.08
N LEU A 89 4.34 17.04 0.90
CA LEU A 89 3.19 17.33 1.77
C LEU A 89 3.37 16.75 3.19
N LEU A 90 3.94 15.55 3.31
CA LEU A 90 4.09 14.82 4.57
C LEU A 90 5.45 15.04 5.23
N GLY A 91 6.53 15.03 4.43
CA GLY A 91 7.91 15.10 4.90
C GLY A 91 8.56 16.48 4.74
N GLY A 92 7.91 17.38 3.99
CA GLY A 92 8.55 18.62 3.56
C GLY A 92 9.59 18.36 2.46
N GLY A 93 10.43 19.34 2.20
CA GLY A 93 11.43 19.26 1.16
C GLY A 93 12.10 20.59 0.89
N ASN A 94 12.45 20.80 -0.38
CA ASN A 94 13.04 22.05 -0.83
C ASN A 94 12.29 22.57 -2.05
N ARG A 95 12.09 23.86 -2.11
CA ARG A 95 11.54 24.57 -3.27
C ARG A 95 12.68 25.29 -3.99
N VAL A 96 12.81 25.03 -5.28
CA VAL A 96 13.72 25.76 -6.16
C VAL A 96 12.88 26.60 -7.12
N THR A 97 13.09 27.90 -7.12
CA THR A 97 12.44 28.78 -8.07
C THR A 97 13.28 28.85 -9.35
N LEU A 98 12.64 28.64 -10.48
CA LEU A 98 13.21 28.73 -11.82
C LEU A 98 12.63 29.96 -12.51
N THR A 99 13.48 30.90 -12.94
CA THR A 99 13.05 32.05 -13.74
C THR A 99 13.09 31.70 -15.21
N ALA A 100 12.05 32.10 -15.92
CA ALA A 100 11.91 31.90 -17.35
C ALA A 100 12.47 33.09 -18.11
N SER A 101 13.38 32.85 -19.02
CA SER A 101 13.85 33.82 -19.99
C SER A 101 13.46 33.36 -21.42
N ALA A 102 13.19 34.32 -22.30
CA ALA A 102 12.81 34.01 -23.66
C ALA A 102 13.97 33.39 -24.45
N THR A 103 13.64 32.41 -25.25
CA THR A 103 14.63 31.74 -26.13
C THR A 103 15.03 32.59 -27.33
N HIS A 104 14.21 33.57 -27.74
CA HIS A 104 14.38 34.37 -28.97
C HIS A 104 14.08 35.87 -28.79
N GLY A 105 14.43 36.47 -27.66
CA GLY A 105 14.46 37.95 -27.50
C GLY A 105 13.12 38.64 -27.16
N SER A 106 11.99 37.92 -27.13
CA SER A 106 10.71 38.41 -26.56
C SER A 106 10.52 37.88 -25.14
N ALA A 107 9.82 38.64 -24.29
CA ALA A 107 9.52 38.17 -22.93
C ALA A 107 8.77 36.83 -22.99
N ALA A 108 9.05 35.92 -22.04
CA ALA A 108 8.33 34.66 -21.89
C ALA A 108 6.85 34.96 -21.64
N SER A 109 5.95 34.29 -22.36
CA SER A 109 4.52 34.43 -22.10
C SER A 109 4.09 33.58 -20.89
N ALA A 110 3.00 33.99 -20.24
CA ALA A 110 2.43 33.24 -19.13
C ALA A 110 2.03 31.81 -19.50
N ASP A 111 1.65 31.59 -20.78
CA ASP A 111 1.28 30.28 -21.32
C ASP A 111 2.52 29.42 -21.59
N ASP A 112 3.62 30.02 -22.02
CA ASP A 112 4.90 29.31 -22.20
C ASP A 112 5.44 28.83 -20.86
N VAL A 113 5.31 29.65 -19.79
CA VAL A 113 5.71 29.27 -18.44
C VAL A 113 4.83 28.14 -17.89
N ALA A 114 3.53 28.16 -18.14
CA ALA A 114 2.63 27.06 -17.77
C ALA A 114 2.95 25.76 -18.54
N THR A 115 3.28 25.88 -19.82
CA THR A 115 3.72 24.76 -20.65
C THR A 115 5.05 24.20 -20.16
N ALA A 116 5.99 25.07 -19.77
CA ALA A 116 7.25 24.65 -19.18
C ALA A 116 7.05 23.90 -17.86
N ALA A 117 6.17 24.36 -16.97
CA ALA A 117 5.86 23.67 -15.73
C ALA A 117 5.27 22.26 -15.98
N SER A 118 4.37 22.12 -16.96
CA SER A 118 3.81 20.81 -17.34
C SER A 118 4.87 19.87 -17.92
N SER A 119 5.80 20.40 -18.72
CA SER A 119 6.93 19.63 -19.30
C SER A 119 7.92 19.20 -18.22
N LEU A 120 8.18 20.04 -17.21
CA LEU A 120 9.01 19.67 -16.05
C LEU A 120 8.38 18.52 -15.26
N ASN A 121 7.08 18.54 -15.04
CA ASN A 121 6.37 17.43 -14.38
C ASN A 121 6.49 16.13 -15.21
N ALA A 122 6.35 16.20 -16.52
CA ALA A 122 6.52 15.05 -17.39
C ALA A 122 7.96 14.50 -17.34
N ARG A 123 8.97 15.37 -17.31
CA ARG A 123 10.38 14.99 -17.18
C ARG A 123 10.68 14.32 -15.83
N ALA A 124 10.17 14.90 -14.75
CA ALA A 124 10.33 14.33 -13.40
C ALA A 124 9.73 12.91 -13.33
N ALA A 125 8.57 12.69 -13.95
CA ALA A 125 7.94 11.38 -14.02
C ALA A 125 8.81 10.34 -14.76
N VAL A 126 9.47 10.73 -15.86
CA VAL A 126 10.36 9.82 -16.61
C VAL A 126 11.64 9.49 -15.85
N LEU A 127 12.15 10.44 -15.07
CA LEU A 127 13.31 10.24 -14.19
C LEU A 127 13.03 9.30 -13.01
N TYR A 128 11.80 8.86 -12.84
CA TYR A 128 11.33 8.18 -11.60
C TYR A 128 11.56 8.99 -10.33
N GLU A 129 11.66 10.32 -10.46
CA GLU A 129 11.76 11.24 -9.32
C GLU A 129 10.36 11.53 -8.79
N LYS A 130 9.81 10.52 -8.09
CA LYS A 130 8.46 10.55 -7.54
C LYS A 130 8.33 11.64 -6.48
N GLY A 131 7.16 12.25 -6.42
CA GLY A 131 6.84 13.32 -5.48
C GLY A 131 7.42 14.70 -5.83
N VAL A 132 8.12 14.84 -6.95
CA VAL A 132 8.56 16.13 -7.50
C VAL A 132 7.40 16.79 -8.23
N SER A 133 7.17 18.06 -7.98
CA SER A 133 6.12 18.83 -8.66
C SER A 133 6.60 20.19 -9.11
N ALA A 134 6.26 20.57 -10.35
CA ALA A 134 6.53 21.88 -10.90
C ALA A 134 5.22 22.66 -11.04
N THR A 135 5.17 23.86 -10.49
CA THR A 135 3.99 24.74 -10.53
C THR A 135 4.39 26.14 -10.97
N LYS A 136 3.56 26.76 -11.84
CA LYS A 136 3.71 28.17 -12.18
C LYS A 136 3.39 29.02 -10.94
N VAL A 137 4.32 29.88 -10.53
CA VAL A 137 4.18 30.76 -9.35
C VAL A 137 3.94 32.20 -9.78
N ALA A 138 4.60 32.65 -10.84
CA ALA A 138 4.42 33.96 -11.44
C ALA A 138 4.45 33.85 -12.98
N ASP A 139 4.25 34.97 -13.67
CA ASP A 139 4.23 34.98 -15.14
C ASP A 139 5.60 34.68 -15.77
N ASP A 140 6.65 34.78 -14.99
CA ASP A 140 8.04 34.55 -15.38
C ASP A 140 8.74 33.46 -14.55
N SER A 141 8.01 32.75 -13.68
CA SER A 141 8.67 31.79 -12.78
C SER A 141 7.87 30.51 -12.50
N VAL A 142 8.61 29.43 -12.35
CA VAL A 142 8.13 28.09 -11.98
C VAL A 142 8.78 27.68 -10.68
N ALA A 143 7.99 27.24 -9.69
CA ALA A 143 8.51 26.59 -8.50
C ALA A 143 8.58 25.08 -8.72
N LEU A 144 9.75 24.52 -8.43
CA LEU A 144 9.99 23.08 -8.40
C LEU A 144 10.06 22.63 -6.95
N ASP A 145 9.05 21.88 -6.50
CA ASP A 145 8.97 21.32 -5.16
C ASP A 145 9.56 19.91 -5.18
N VAL A 146 10.59 19.71 -4.39
CA VAL A 146 11.39 18.48 -4.36
C VAL A 146 11.38 17.89 -2.96
N PRO A 147 11.00 16.61 -2.78
CA PRO A 147 11.07 15.93 -1.49
C PRO A 147 12.46 15.98 -0.88
N ALA A 148 12.54 15.97 0.46
CA ALA A 148 13.81 16.01 1.18
C ALA A 148 14.77 14.83 0.87
N ALA A 149 14.27 13.79 0.23
CA ALA A 149 15.05 12.62 -0.17
C ALA A 149 16.00 12.89 -1.36
N TYR A 150 15.80 14.01 -2.10
CA TYR A 150 16.57 14.35 -3.29
C TYR A 150 17.35 15.66 -3.12
N ASP A 151 18.45 15.78 -3.87
CA ASP A 151 19.14 17.07 -4.01
C ASP A 151 18.37 17.98 -4.99
N ALA A 152 17.64 18.94 -4.43
CA ALA A 152 16.78 19.84 -5.18
C ALA A 152 17.57 20.70 -6.19
N SER A 153 18.78 21.11 -5.85
CA SER A 153 19.60 21.96 -6.71
C SER A 153 20.17 21.18 -7.90
N GLN A 154 20.55 19.92 -7.67
CA GLN A 154 21.00 19.04 -8.75
C GLN A 154 19.83 18.73 -9.68
N LEU A 155 18.70 18.31 -9.14
CA LEU A 155 17.52 17.94 -9.91
C LEU A 155 16.98 19.13 -10.73
N ALA A 156 16.97 20.33 -10.15
CA ALA A 156 16.58 21.54 -10.85
C ALA A 156 17.47 21.81 -12.10
N ARG A 157 18.77 21.63 -11.98
CA ARG A 157 19.72 21.77 -13.12
C ARG A 157 19.50 20.69 -14.19
N GLU A 158 19.24 19.45 -13.78
CA GLU A 158 19.00 18.35 -14.70
C GLU A 158 17.69 18.51 -15.49
N LEU A 159 16.65 19.01 -14.84
CA LEU A 159 15.33 19.20 -15.46
C LEU A 159 15.22 20.49 -16.28
N SER A 160 15.94 21.58 -15.92
CA SER A 160 15.74 22.94 -16.46
C SER A 160 16.29 23.14 -17.88
N GLY A 161 17.14 22.25 -18.39
CA GLY A 161 17.61 22.33 -19.78
C GLY A 161 16.45 22.38 -20.78
N THR A 162 16.59 23.10 -21.89
CA THR A 162 15.49 23.20 -22.89
C THR A 162 15.10 21.85 -23.44
N GLY A 163 16.04 20.90 -23.50
CA GLY A 163 15.81 19.55 -24.00
C GLY A 163 15.64 19.52 -25.50
N LYS A 164 16.19 20.49 -26.21
CA LYS A 164 16.23 20.48 -27.68
C LYS A 164 17.23 19.43 -28.13
N VAL A 165 16.71 18.40 -28.79
CA VAL A 165 17.53 17.31 -29.34
C VAL A 165 17.57 17.41 -30.86
N GLU A 166 18.76 17.31 -31.39
CA GLU A 166 19.04 17.42 -32.84
C GLU A 166 20.03 16.32 -33.22
N LEU A 167 19.73 15.61 -34.32
CA LEU A 167 20.68 14.67 -34.94
C LEU A 167 21.18 15.27 -36.23
N ALA A 168 22.48 15.33 -36.38
CA ALA A 168 23.13 15.83 -37.58
C ALA A 168 24.23 14.88 -38.03
N ARG A 169 24.54 14.88 -39.34
CA ARG A 169 25.74 14.18 -39.81
C ARG A 169 26.97 14.95 -39.35
N LEU A 170 27.96 14.24 -38.84
CA LEU A 170 29.19 14.88 -38.34
C LEU A 170 30.03 15.51 -39.45
N ASP A 171 29.99 14.92 -40.63
CA ASP A 171 30.70 15.42 -41.84
C ASP A 171 30.04 16.68 -42.46
N GLU A 172 28.81 17.01 -42.08
CA GLU A 172 28.09 18.22 -42.49
C GLU A 172 28.23 19.38 -41.49
N VAL A 173 28.93 19.16 -40.37
CA VAL A 173 29.18 20.20 -39.36
C VAL A 173 30.28 21.12 -39.86
N SER A 174 30.00 22.43 -39.96
CA SER A 174 30.94 23.44 -40.44
C SER A 174 31.84 24.05 -39.36
N ASP A 175 31.66 23.71 -38.10
CA ASP A 175 32.45 24.20 -36.96
C ASP A 175 33.73 23.38 -36.79
N ALA A 176 34.81 23.86 -37.42
CA ALA A 176 36.11 23.17 -37.43
C ALA A 176 36.73 23.03 -36.01
N ASP A 177 36.51 24.03 -35.15
CA ASP A 177 37.02 23.99 -33.77
C ASP A 177 36.28 22.95 -32.93
N ALA A 178 34.97 22.84 -33.12
CA ALA A 178 34.16 21.81 -32.46
C ALA A 178 34.53 20.42 -32.99
N LEU A 179 34.70 20.23 -34.29
CA LEU A 179 35.15 18.97 -34.88
C LEU A 179 36.50 18.50 -34.31
N ALA A 180 37.47 19.42 -34.23
CA ALA A 180 38.78 19.11 -33.64
C ALA A 180 38.70 18.68 -32.18
N LYS A 181 37.77 19.26 -31.41
CA LYS A 181 37.49 18.84 -30.00
C LYS A 181 36.80 17.50 -29.94
N ILE A 182 35.87 17.20 -30.86
CA ILE A 182 35.20 15.90 -30.95
C ILE A 182 36.21 14.80 -31.26
N ASP A 183 37.09 15.05 -32.22
CA ASP A 183 38.17 14.12 -32.60
C ASP A 183 39.14 13.88 -31.46
N ALA A 184 39.42 14.90 -30.67
CA ALA A 184 40.21 14.82 -29.44
C ALA A 184 39.46 14.15 -28.28
N ARG A 185 38.19 13.75 -28.47
CA ARG A 185 37.31 13.18 -27.43
C ARG A 185 37.13 14.10 -26.22
N ALA A 186 37.07 15.39 -26.45
CA ALA A 186 36.77 16.35 -25.40
C ALA A 186 35.32 16.21 -24.95
N SER A 187 35.09 16.42 -23.66
CA SER A 187 33.73 16.41 -23.05
C SER A 187 33.04 17.75 -23.32
N ASN A 188 31.73 17.74 -23.44
CA ASN A 188 30.87 18.94 -23.50
C ASN A 188 31.24 19.89 -24.67
N VAL A 189 31.41 19.35 -25.84
CA VAL A 189 31.67 20.15 -27.07
C VAL A 189 30.37 20.84 -27.48
N THR A 190 30.35 22.15 -27.49
CA THR A 190 29.21 22.97 -27.96
C THR A 190 29.37 23.30 -29.40
N LEU A 191 28.33 23.09 -30.21
CA LEU A 191 28.28 23.50 -31.60
C LEU A 191 27.73 24.92 -31.75
N ALA A 192 28.33 25.71 -32.63
CA ALA A 192 27.80 27.04 -32.92
C ALA A 192 26.42 26.96 -33.59
N SER A 193 25.53 27.89 -33.21
CA SER A 193 24.20 27.93 -33.83
C SER A 193 24.30 28.15 -35.34
N GLY A 194 23.64 27.29 -36.11
CA GLY A 194 23.69 27.33 -37.57
C GLY A 194 24.91 26.67 -38.21
N SER A 195 25.82 26.06 -37.42
CA SER A 195 26.98 25.32 -37.98
C SER A 195 26.63 23.93 -38.50
N PHE A 196 25.41 23.48 -38.35
CA PHE A 196 24.89 22.19 -38.83
C PHE A 196 23.40 22.27 -39.15
N THR A 197 22.94 21.34 -39.99
CA THR A 197 21.51 21.16 -40.31
C THR A 197 21.03 19.84 -39.70
N PRO A 198 20.11 19.86 -38.73
CA PRO A 198 19.60 18.63 -38.16
C PRO A 198 18.68 17.91 -39.17
N PHE A 199 18.80 16.59 -39.26
CA PHE A 199 17.90 15.74 -40.04
C PHE A 199 16.82 15.08 -39.19
N VAL A 200 16.98 15.06 -37.87
CA VAL A 200 15.98 14.62 -36.86
C VAL A 200 15.96 15.64 -35.72
N THR A 201 14.77 15.96 -35.25
CA THR A 201 14.52 16.83 -34.08
C THR A 201 13.62 16.13 -33.07
N ASN A 202 13.31 16.78 -31.95
CA ASN A 202 12.36 16.24 -30.94
C ASN A 202 11.02 15.83 -31.56
N ASP A 203 10.53 16.52 -32.57
CA ASP A 203 9.23 16.24 -33.18
C ASP A 203 9.17 14.83 -33.81
N ASN A 204 10.32 14.30 -34.21
CA ASN A 204 10.43 12.96 -34.77
C ASN A 204 10.62 11.85 -33.71
N VAL A 205 10.82 12.18 -32.43
CA VAL A 205 11.06 11.20 -31.39
C VAL A 205 9.72 10.72 -30.81
N THR A 206 9.41 9.43 -30.97
CA THR A 206 8.18 8.81 -30.45
C THR A 206 8.38 8.12 -29.12
N SER A 207 9.61 7.67 -28.84
CA SER A 207 9.93 7.01 -27.58
C SER A 207 11.42 7.14 -27.27
N ALA A 208 11.76 7.15 -25.99
CA ALA A 208 13.13 7.02 -25.53
C ALA A 208 13.16 6.07 -24.33
N LYS A 209 14.07 5.11 -24.33
CA LYS A 209 14.19 4.11 -23.27
C LYS A 209 15.63 3.96 -22.85
N VAL A 210 15.87 3.97 -21.53
CA VAL A 210 17.18 3.64 -20.99
C VAL A 210 17.46 2.16 -21.22
N VAL A 211 18.60 1.87 -21.76
CA VAL A 211 19.10 0.51 -21.98
C VAL A 211 20.39 0.31 -21.21
N THR A 212 20.61 -0.91 -20.74
CA THR A 212 21.83 -1.29 -20.05
C THR A 212 22.62 -2.29 -20.90
N ALA A 213 23.92 -2.09 -20.96
CA ALA A 213 24.83 -3.03 -21.57
C ALA A 213 26.01 -3.31 -20.64
N ARG A 214 26.66 -4.45 -20.79
CA ARG A 214 27.90 -4.71 -20.07
C ARG A 214 29.04 -3.93 -20.74
N ASN A 215 29.73 -3.09 -19.96
CA ASN A 215 30.90 -2.39 -20.46
C ASN A 215 32.03 -3.41 -20.70
N PRO A 216 32.51 -3.60 -21.95
CA PRO A 216 33.51 -4.61 -22.24
C PRO A 216 34.89 -4.30 -21.66
N ARG A 217 35.17 -3.02 -21.31
CA ARG A 217 36.44 -2.60 -20.72
C ARG A 217 36.52 -2.73 -19.22
N THR A 218 35.42 -2.36 -18.55
CA THR A 218 35.38 -2.32 -17.06
C THR A 218 34.64 -3.50 -16.46
N GLY A 219 33.87 -4.26 -17.27
CA GLY A 219 32.98 -5.32 -16.81
C GLY A 219 31.73 -4.83 -16.03
N GLY A 220 31.63 -3.51 -15.79
CA GLY A 220 30.51 -2.88 -15.13
C GLY A 220 29.30 -2.67 -16.04
N THR A 221 28.23 -2.12 -15.49
CA THR A 221 27.03 -1.73 -16.24
C THR A 221 27.29 -0.38 -16.95
N ALA A 222 27.07 -0.33 -18.25
CA ALA A 222 27.01 0.89 -19.04
C ALA A 222 25.56 1.23 -19.34
N TYR A 223 25.20 2.49 -19.28
CA TYR A 223 23.88 2.98 -19.61
C TYR A 223 23.89 3.70 -20.96
N GLY A 224 22.81 3.54 -21.71
CA GLY A 224 22.56 4.22 -22.97
C GLY A 224 21.07 4.55 -23.10
N VAL A 225 20.73 5.30 -24.12
CA VAL A 225 19.33 5.65 -24.42
C VAL A 225 19.02 5.24 -25.86
N THR A 226 18.04 4.38 -26.04
CA THR A 226 17.51 4.02 -27.36
C THR A 226 16.31 4.91 -27.67
N MET A 227 16.42 5.66 -28.78
CA MET A 227 15.33 6.47 -29.31
C MET A 227 14.61 5.71 -30.41
N GLY A 228 13.27 5.75 -30.36
CA GLY A 228 12.40 5.36 -31.48
C GLY A 228 11.91 6.60 -32.19
N LEU A 229 11.99 6.57 -33.51
CA LEU A 229 11.60 7.68 -34.39
C LEU A 229 10.27 7.38 -35.08
N ASP A 230 9.54 8.42 -35.47
CA ASP A 230 8.39 8.31 -36.35
C ASP A 230 8.80 7.94 -37.80
N SER A 231 7.84 7.85 -38.72
CA SER A 231 8.08 7.48 -40.11
C SER A 231 9.00 8.46 -40.82
N ASP A 232 8.87 9.75 -40.53
CA ASP A 232 9.65 10.81 -41.18
C ASP A 232 11.07 10.85 -40.65
N GLY A 233 11.25 10.74 -39.34
CA GLY A 233 12.56 10.61 -38.68
C GLY A 233 13.28 9.32 -39.10
N ALA A 234 12.57 8.19 -39.17
CA ALA A 234 13.13 6.92 -39.64
C ALA A 234 13.62 7.03 -41.11
N SER A 235 12.83 7.68 -41.96
CA SER A 235 13.21 7.94 -43.36
C SER A 235 14.40 8.91 -43.47
N ALA A 236 14.46 9.93 -42.61
CA ALA A 236 15.57 10.86 -42.53
C ALA A 236 16.85 10.16 -42.04
N LEU A 237 16.78 9.33 -41.02
CA LEU A 237 17.90 8.53 -40.50
C LEU A 237 18.41 7.54 -41.57
N THR A 238 17.50 6.91 -42.30
CA THR A 238 17.82 6.00 -43.38
C THR A 238 18.60 6.72 -44.51
N ARG A 239 18.16 7.91 -44.88
CA ARG A 239 18.86 8.74 -45.88
C ARG A 239 20.22 9.24 -45.37
N ALA A 240 20.27 9.68 -44.11
CA ALA A 240 21.51 10.15 -43.50
C ALA A 240 22.59 9.06 -43.38
N THR A 241 22.19 7.79 -43.40
CA THR A 241 23.09 6.62 -43.31
C THR A 241 23.17 5.82 -44.62
N ASP A 242 22.72 6.38 -45.76
CA ASP A 242 22.67 5.66 -47.05
C ASP A 242 24.07 5.35 -47.60
N ASP A 243 25.04 6.23 -47.31
CA ASP A 243 26.44 6.07 -47.71
C ASP A 243 27.23 5.09 -46.83
N ALA A 244 26.65 4.63 -45.72
CA ALA A 244 27.33 3.72 -44.84
C ALA A 244 27.55 2.35 -45.49
N SER A 245 28.79 1.87 -45.48
CA SER A 245 29.21 0.59 -46.05
C SER A 245 30.33 -0.02 -45.23
N SER A 246 30.73 -1.23 -45.55
CA SER A 246 31.86 -1.91 -44.85
C SER A 246 33.18 -1.12 -44.94
N THR A 247 33.29 -0.19 -45.90
CA THR A 247 34.47 0.66 -46.11
C THR A 247 34.27 2.12 -45.72
N THR A 248 33.00 2.57 -45.53
CA THR A 248 32.65 3.95 -45.22
C THR A 248 31.80 3.99 -43.93
N SER A 249 32.35 4.62 -42.91
CA SER A 249 31.64 4.85 -41.65
C SER A 249 30.96 6.22 -41.69
N VAL A 250 29.68 6.25 -41.36
CA VAL A 250 28.91 7.50 -41.14
C VAL A 250 28.80 7.75 -39.65
N SER A 251 29.22 8.94 -39.21
CA SER A 251 29.08 9.36 -37.80
C SER A 251 27.96 10.38 -37.67
N ILE A 252 27.13 10.18 -36.63
CA ILE A 252 25.99 11.04 -36.33
C ILE A 252 26.29 11.80 -35.05
N ALA A 253 26.26 13.12 -35.10
CA ALA A 253 26.32 13.94 -33.88
C ALA A 253 24.94 13.97 -33.22
N VAL A 254 24.86 13.54 -31.96
CA VAL A 254 23.70 13.70 -31.12
C VAL A 254 23.90 14.95 -30.28
N VAL A 255 23.13 15.97 -30.58
CA VAL A 255 23.23 17.29 -29.95
C VAL A 255 22.05 17.52 -29.03
N VAL A 256 22.32 17.87 -27.78
CA VAL A 256 21.30 18.23 -26.79
C VAL A 256 21.61 19.62 -26.26
N ASP A 257 20.65 20.52 -26.39
CA ASP A 257 20.81 21.93 -25.96
C ASP A 257 22.08 22.60 -26.57
N GLY A 258 22.43 22.27 -27.83
CA GLY A 258 23.61 22.77 -28.52
C GLY A 258 24.92 22.06 -28.15
N THR A 259 24.90 21.09 -27.24
CA THR A 259 26.09 20.34 -26.81
C THR A 259 26.07 18.93 -27.39
N VAL A 260 27.18 18.49 -27.93
CA VAL A 260 27.33 17.11 -28.44
C VAL A 260 27.47 16.17 -27.26
N VAL A 261 26.50 15.25 -27.10
CA VAL A 261 26.48 14.27 -26.01
C VAL A 261 27.04 12.91 -26.43
N ASP A 262 26.94 12.58 -27.72
CA ASP A 262 27.50 11.35 -28.29
C ASP A 262 27.70 11.47 -29.80
N THR A 263 28.59 10.65 -30.35
CA THR A 263 28.84 10.57 -31.78
C THR A 263 28.83 9.11 -32.24
N PRO A 264 27.67 8.44 -32.23
CA PRO A 264 27.59 7.06 -32.71
C PRO A 264 27.96 6.99 -34.19
N SER A 265 28.69 5.93 -34.55
CA SER A 265 29.07 5.67 -35.95
C SER A 265 28.53 4.33 -36.41
N THR A 266 28.13 4.27 -37.69
CA THR A 266 27.62 3.07 -38.32
C THR A 266 28.33 2.77 -39.63
N THR A 267 28.54 1.49 -39.92
CA THR A 267 29.06 0.99 -41.20
C THR A 267 27.98 0.31 -42.03
N SER A 268 26.72 0.49 -41.65
CA SER A 268 25.58 -0.04 -42.38
C SER A 268 24.41 0.92 -42.32
N LYS A 269 23.58 0.92 -43.34
CA LYS A 269 22.35 1.71 -43.42
C LYS A 269 21.39 1.34 -42.30
N ILE A 270 20.87 2.33 -41.60
CA ILE A 270 19.91 2.14 -40.48
C ILE A 270 18.50 2.32 -41.04
N GLY A 271 17.75 1.20 -41.20
CA GLY A 271 16.38 1.21 -41.74
C GLY A 271 15.27 1.06 -40.69
N GLY A 272 15.62 0.83 -39.43
CA GLY A 272 14.64 0.45 -38.39
C GLY A 272 14.06 1.61 -37.57
N GLY A 273 14.42 2.87 -37.87
CA GLY A 273 13.92 4.03 -37.10
C GLY A 273 14.31 4.03 -35.64
N GLN A 274 15.36 3.30 -35.27
CA GLN A 274 15.89 3.29 -33.90
C GLN A 274 17.38 3.64 -33.91
N ILE A 275 17.78 4.46 -32.95
CA ILE A 275 19.18 4.79 -32.72
C ILE A 275 19.46 4.71 -31.20
N THR A 276 20.62 4.13 -30.86
CA THR A 276 21.06 4.05 -29.48
C THR A 276 22.24 4.99 -29.25
N VAL A 277 22.08 5.85 -28.26
CA VAL A 277 23.11 6.80 -27.78
C VAL A 277 23.76 6.16 -26.56
N SER A 278 25.08 6.01 -26.58
CA SER A 278 25.83 5.27 -25.54
C SER A 278 27.08 6.02 -25.09
N GLY A 279 26.94 7.29 -24.76
CA GLY A 279 28.03 8.22 -24.41
C GLY A 279 28.77 7.95 -23.10
N GLY A 280 28.65 6.75 -22.54
CA GLY A 280 29.27 6.41 -21.25
C GLY A 280 28.55 7.03 -20.05
N PHE A 281 27.25 7.24 -20.19
CA PHE A 281 26.40 7.85 -19.18
C PHE A 281 26.39 7.08 -17.86
N THR A 282 26.30 7.82 -16.77
CA THR A 282 25.82 7.32 -15.49
C THR A 282 24.33 6.96 -15.62
N ARG A 283 23.80 6.23 -14.63
CA ARG A 283 22.37 5.90 -14.60
C ARG A 283 21.50 7.16 -14.71
N ASP A 284 21.79 8.13 -13.87
CA ASP A 284 20.95 9.33 -13.71
C ASP A 284 21.04 10.23 -14.96
N GLU A 285 22.21 10.35 -15.60
CA GLU A 285 22.36 11.04 -16.88
C GLU A 285 21.58 10.38 -18.03
N ALA A 286 21.55 9.04 -18.09
CA ALA A 286 20.77 8.32 -19.10
C ALA A 286 19.26 8.54 -18.91
N TYR A 287 18.78 8.52 -17.67
CA TYR A 287 17.37 8.82 -17.38
C TYR A 287 17.03 10.29 -17.67
N ALA A 288 17.90 11.24 -17.31
CA ALA A 288 17.72 12.66 -17.62
C ALA A 288 17.66 12.90 -19.14
N LEU A 289 18.52 12.25 -19.91
CA LEU A 289 18.50 12.31 -21.36
C LEU A 289 17.20 11.71 -21.93
N ALA A 290 16.80 10.53 -21.44
CA ALA A 290 15.55 9.91 -21.87
C ALA A 290 14.33 10.78 -21.56
N ALA A 291 14.32 11.45 -20.41
CA ALA A 291 13.26 12.37 -20.01
C ALA A 291 13.18 13.60 -20.94
N LYS A 292 14.32 14.17 -21.29
CA LYS A 292 14.39 15.29 -22.25
C LYS A 292 13.93 14.87 -23.65
N LEU A 293 14.30 13.66 -24.08
CA LEU A 293 13.91 13.10 -25.38
C LEU A 293 12.42 12.78 -25.49
N GLN A 294 11.79 12.33 -24.39
CA GLN A 294 10.35 12.00 -24.37
C GLN A 294 9.45 13.23 -24.18
N SER A 295 9.98 14.29 -23.59
CA SER A 295 9.24 15.53 -23.37
C SER A 295 9.38 16.45 -24.61
N LYS A 296 8.39 17.32 -24.80
CA LYS A 296 8.56 18.43 -25.73
C LYS A 296 9.65 19.37 -25.20
N PRO A 297 10.42 20.03 -26.10
CA PRO A 297 11.36 21.07 -25.71
C PRO A 297 10.64 22.14 -24.90
N LEU A 298 11.34 22.70 -23.91
CA LEU A 298 10.78 23.82 -23.16
C LEU A 298 10.69 25.04 -24.09
N PRO A 299 9.55 25.75 -24.11
CA PRO A 299 9.37 26.95 -24.92
C PRO A 299 10.21 28.13 -24.40
N VAL A 300 10.67 28.02 -23.15
CA VAL A 300 11.47 29.04 -22.44
C VAL A 300 12.73 28.43 -21.87
N LYS A 301 13.78 29.24 -21.73
CA LYS A 301 14.97 28.86 -20.98
C LYS A 301 14.69 29.09 -19.51
N LEU A 302 14.89 28.07 -18.69
CA LEU A 302 14.72 28.12 -17.25
C LEU A 302 16.09 28.19 -16.57
N GLU A 303 16.26 29.16 -15.70
CA GLU A 303 17.48 29.33 -14.90
C GLU A 303 17.13 29.28 -13.41
N VAL A 304 17.99 28.63 -12.61
CA VAL A 304 17.79 28.54 -11.18
C VAL A 304 17.94 29.94 -10.55
N ALA A 305 16.88 30.44 -9.95
CA ALA A 305 16.85 31.73 -9.27
C ALA A 305 17.12 31.56 -7.76
N GLY A 306 18.32 31.96 -7.34
CA GLY A 306 18.66 31.96 -5.91
C GLY A 306 18.97 30.57 -5.33
N THR A 307 18.82 30.44 -4.02
CA THR A 307 19.05 29.21 -3.26
C THR A 307 17.74 28.48 -3.02
N ALA A 308 17.83 27.17 -2.86
CA ALA A 308 16.67 26.36 -2.50
C ALA A 308 16.08 26.80 -1.14
N GLU A 309 14.78 27.02 -1.11
CA GLU A 309 14.02 27.35 0.11
C GLU A 309 13.52 26.07 0.75
N THR A 310 13.58 25.98 2.08
CA THR A 310 13.05 24.84 2.81
C THR A 310 11.52 24.86 2.80
N LEU A 311 10.92 23.81 2.23
CA LEU A 311 9.50 23.53 2.33
C LEU A 311 9.20 22.78 3.63
N HIS A 312 8.43 23.42 4.49
CA HIS A 312 7.92 22.73 5.67
C HIS A 312 6.76 21.82 5.29
N ALA A 313 6.73 20.61 5.87
CA ALA A 313 5.59 19.72 5.70
C ALA A 313 4.29 20.43 6.08
N ALA A 314 3.23 20.30 5.26
CA ALA A 314 1.96 21.01 5.47
C ALA A 314 1.31 20.72 6.83
N LEU A 315 1.50 19.51 7.36
CA LEU A 315 1.05 19.08 8.69
C LEU A 315 2.17 19.08 9.74
N GLY A 316 3.34 19.62 9.39
CA GLY A 316 4.55 19.59 10.22
C GLY A 316 5.15 18.20 10.36
N GLY A 317 6.25 18.06 11.12
CA GLY A 317 6.92 16.77 11.36
C GLY A 317 6.07 15.69 12.07
N ARG A 318 4.80 15.99 12.38
CA ARG A 318 3.83 15.07 12.99
C ARG A 318 2.81 14.49 11.99
N ALA A 319 2.92 14.84 10.71
CA ALA A 319 1.94 14.42 9.69
C ALA A 319 1.73 12.90 9.65
N LEU A 320 2.82 12.14 9.67
CA LEU A 320 2.76 10.67 9.70
C LEU A 320 2.11 10.17 11.00
N ALA A 321 2.46 10.76 12.15
CA ALA A 321 1.86 10.38 13.43
C ALA A 321 0.35 10.66 13.47
N VAL A 322 -0.09 11.79 12.89
CA VAL A 322 -1.52 12.14 12.75
C VAL A 322 -2.23 11.15 11.83
N ALA A 323 -1.63 10.79 10.68
CA ALA A 323 -2.19 9.80 9.75
C ALA A 323 -2.33 8.42 10.41
N VAL A 324 -1.30 7.96 11.13
CA VAL A 324 -1.34 6.69 11.88
C VAL A 324 -2.40 6.75 12.98
N ALA A 325 -2.47 7.84 13.76
CA ALA A 325 -3.47 8.02 14.80
C ALA A 325 -4.90 8.01 14.22
N ALA A 326 -5.12 8.65 13.07
CA ALA A 326 -6.40 8.63 12.37
C ALA A 326 -6.79 7.20 11.95
N GLY A 327 -5.86 6.43 11.39
CA GLY A 327 -6.07 5.01 11.05
C GLY A 327 -6.44 4.17 12.27
N VAL A 328 -5.76 4.35 13.39
CA VAL A 328 -6.09 3.66 14.65
C VAL A 328 -7.48 4.03 15.14
N VAL A 329 -7.87 5.31 15.08
CA VAL A 329 -9.22 5.77 15.46
C VAL A 329 -10.28 5.12 14.56
N VAL A 330 -10.06 5.09 13.24
CA VAL A 330 -10.98 4.41 12.30
C VAL A 330 -11.12 2.93 12.64
N ALA A 331 -10.02 2.23 12.91
CA ALA A 331 -10.03 0.82 13.31
C ALA A 331 -10.81 0.59 14.61
N LEU A 332 -10.62 1.45 15.63
CA LEU A 332 -11.34 1.39 16.90
C LEU A 332 -12.84 1.60 16.71
N VAL A 333 -13.24 2.60 15.93
CA VAL A 333 -14.65 2.88 15.62
C VAL A 333 -15.27 1.71 14.85
N ALA A 334 -14.57 1.21 13.82
CA ALA A 334 -15.04 0.07 13.02
C ALA A 334 -15.22 -1.18 13.89
N GLY A 335 -14.23 -1.52 14.73
CA GLY A 335 -14.30 -2.65 15.66
C GLY A 335 -15.43 -2.51 16.68
N PHE A 336 -15.62 -1.31 17.24
CA PHE A 336 -16.70 -1.03 18.16
C PHE A 336 -18.09 -1.19 17.52
N VAL A 337 -18.28 -0.56 16.34
CA VAL A 337 -19.57 -0.66 15.59
C VAL A 337 -19.83 -2.12 15.18
N ALA A 338 -18.83 -2.81 14.66
CA ALA A 338 -18.96 -4.21 14.29
C ALA A 338 -19.27 -5.11 15.50
N SER A 339 -18.65 -4.87 16.65
CA SER A 339 -18.91 -5.64 17.86
C SER A 339 -20.33 -5.42 18.41
N ARG A 340 -20.87 -4.20 18.25
CA ARG A 340 -22.27 -3.90 18.66
C ARG A 340 -23.29 -4.55 17.72
N ALA A 341 -22.99 -4.62 16.41
CA ALA A 341 -23.89 -5.19 15.40
C ALA A 341 -23.80 -6.72 15.31
N LEU A 342 -22.61 -7.29 15.46
CA LEU A 342 -22.30 -8.69 15.14
C LEU A 342 -21.76 -9.48 16.35
N GLY A 343 -21.82 -8.91 17.55
CA GLY A 343 -21.36 -9.54 18.78
C GLY A 343 -19.83 -9.69 18.85
N ARG A 344 -19.37 -10.71 19.57
CA ARG A 344 -17.93 -10.94 19.81
C ARG A 344 -17.11 -11.09 18.53
N ALA A 345 -17.68 -11.72 17.50
CA ALA A 345 -17.00 -11.88 16.20
C ALA A 345 -16.64 -10.54 15.55
N GLY A 346 -17.40 -9.48 15.81
CA GLY A 346 -17.14 -8.14 15.25
C GLY A 346 -15.81 -7.51 15.70
N TRP A 347 -15.22 -7.94 16.82
CA TRP A 347 -13.90 -7.46 17.23
C TRP A 347 -12.76 -7.89 16.29
N SER A 348 -13.00 -8.90 15.44
CA SER A 348 -12.05 -9.26 14.38
C SER A 348 -11.81 -8.13 13.39
N ALA A 349 -12.77 -7.21 13.20
CA ALA A 349 -12.62 -6.06 12.33
C ALA A 349 -11.52 -5.09 12.82
N LEU A 350 -11.43 -4.85 14.14
CA LEU A 350 -10.35 -4.06 14.73
C LEU A 350 -8.98 -4.72 14.48
N ALA A 351 -8.89 -6.02 14.80
CA ALA A 351 -7.64 -6.74 14.66
C ALA A 351 -7.17 -6.81 13.20
N LEU A 352 -8.12 -7.02 12.27
CA LEU A 352 -7.82 -7.07 10.84
C LEU A 352 -7.36 -5.72 10.31
N SER A 353 -8.03 -4.62 10.64
CA SER A 353 -7.65 -3.28 10.22
C SER A 353 -6.24 -2.91 10.72
N LEU A 354 -5.96 -3.09 12.01
CA LEU A 354 -4.64 -2.78 12.56
C LEU A 354 -3.52 -3.64 11.94
N ALA A 355 -3.77 -4.94 11.77
CA ALA A 355 -2.77 -5.84 11.18
C ALA A 355 -2.57 -5.56 9.69
N SER A 356 -3.64 -5.29 8.93
CA SER A 356 -3.56 -4.98 7.50
C SER A 356 -2.72 -3.74 7.24
N LEU A 357 -2.91 -2.67 8.02
CA LEU A 357 -2.11 -1.45 7.91
C LEU A 357 -0.62 -1.70 8.22
N VAL A 358 -0.32 -2.44 9.27
CA VAL A 358 1.08 -2.76 9.64
C VAL A 358 1.74 -3.60 8.55
N TYR A 359 1.05 -4.63 8.03
CA TYR A 359 1.60 -5.48 6.97
C TYR A 359 1.76 -4.72 5.64
N ALA A 360 0.77 -3.89 5.29
CA ALA A 360 0.80 -3.06 4.08
C ALA A 360 1.97 -2.08 4.12
N LEU A 361 2.16 -1.36 5.22
CA LEU A 361 3.27 -0.44 5.39
C LEU A 361 4.63 -1.15 5.39
N GLY A 362 4.72 -2.31 6.04
CA GLY A 362 5.93 -3.14 6.01
C GLY A 362 6.28 -3.59 4.60
N LEU A 363 5.29 -4.07 3.84
CA LEU A 363 5.47 -4.50 2.45
C LEU A 363 5.83 -3.31 1.54
N LEU A 364 5.16 -2.17 1.72
CA LEU A 364 5.45 -0.95 0.97
C LEU A 364 6.88 -0.45 1.24
N THR A 365 7.39 -0.60 2.47
CA THR A 365 8.79 -0.29 2.81
C THR A 365 9.76 -1.15 2.01
N VAL A 366 9.46 -2.44 1.87
CA VAL A 366 10.27 -3.36 1.06
C VAL A 366 10.22 -2.96 -0.42
N VAL A 367 9.03 -2.66 -0.95
CA VAL A 367 8.85 -2.22 -2.35
C VAL A 367 9.60 -0.90 -2.60
N ALA A 368 9.51 0.07 -1.68
CA ALA A 368 10.21 1.35 -1.79
C ALA A 368 11.74 1.20 -1.93
N ARG A 369 12.29 0.09 -1.46
CA ARG A 369 13.71 -0.21 -1.61
C ARG A 369 14.11 -0.54 -3.06
N PHE A 370 13.19 -1.12 -3.83
CA PHE A 370 13.44 -1.55 -5.21
C PHE A 370 12.93 -0.54 -6.23
N ASP A 371 11.80 0.12 -5.97
CA ASP A 371 11.08 0.98 -6.92
C ASP A 371 10.94 2.44 -6.46
N ARG A 372 11.75 2.90 -5.52
CA ARG A 372 11.77 4.32 -5.06
C ARG A 372 10.36 4.91 -4.79
N VAL A 373 9.46 4.12 -4.21
CA VAL A 373 8.13 4.59 -3.82
C VAL A 373 8.24 5.68 -2.76
N ILE A 374 7.53 6.78 -2.96
CA ILE A 374 7.45 7.89 -1.99
C ILE A 374 6.05 7.87 -1.38
N LEU A 375 5.95 7.96 -0.06
CA LEU A 375 4.66 8.02 0.62
C LEU A 375 4.08 9.44 0.51
N GLY A 376 3.16 9.63 -0.38
CA GLY A 376 2.44 10.87 -0.61
C GLY A 376 0.94 10.72 -0.35
N THR A 377 0.15 11.64 -0.90
CA THR A 377 -1.31 11.64 -0.77
C THR A 377 -1.97 10.45 -1.51
N PRO A 378 -1.54 10.08 -2.74
CA PRO A 378 -2.14 8.96 -3.45
C PRO A 378 -1.97 7.62 -2.71
N GLU A 379 -0.79 7.38 -2.12
CA GLU A 379 -0.51 6.15 -1.37
C GLU A 379 -1.35 6.06 -0.10
N LEU A 380 -1.51 7.18 0.61
CA LEU A 380 -2.38 7.22 1.80
C LEU A 380 -3.84 6.91 1.43
N VAL A 381 -4.34 7.44 0.31
CA VAL A 381 -5.68 7.12 -0.19
C VAL A 381 -5.78 5.64 -0.56
N GLY A 382 -4.77 5.08 -1.24
CA GLY A 382 -4.72 3.66 -1.58
C GLY A 382 -4.74 2.76 -0.36
N LEU A 383 -3.93 3.05 0.65
CA LEU A 383 -3.91 2.33 1.92
C LEU A 383 -5.24 2.45 2.67
N ALA A 384 -5.86 3.63 2.71
CA ALA A 384 -7.16 3.83 3.34
C ALA A 384 -8.27 3.03 2.64
N LEU A 385 -8.29 2.99 1.32
CA LEU A 385 -9.26 2.20 0.54
C LEU A 385 -9.11 0.70 0.80
N THR A 386 -7.87 0.19 0.85
CA THR A 386 -7.62 -1.22 1.13
C THR A 386 -7.95 -1.60 2.56
N ASP A 387 -7.73 -0.70 3.53
CA ASP A 387 -8.14 -0.93 4.92
C ASP A 387 -9.66 -0.96 5.08
N LEU A 388 -10.39 -0.10 4.38
CA LEU A 388 -11.86 -0.16 4.32
C LEU A 388 -12.35 -1.50 3.72
N CYS A 389 -11.68 -2.01 2.68
CA CYS A 389 -11.97 -3.34 2.14
C CYS A 389 -11.69 -4.44 3.18
N ALA A 390 -10.60 -4.36 3.92
CA ALA A 390 -10.28 -5.31 4.99
C ALA A 390 -11.35 -5.29 6.09
N ILE A 391 -11.78 -4.12 6.55
CA ILE A 391 -12.87 -3.97 7.53
C ILE A 391 -14.17 -4.59 6.99
N ALA A 392 -14.53 -4.33 5.73
CA ALA A 392 -15.71 -4.90 5.11
C ALA A 392 -15.64 -6.44 5.06
N CYS A 393 -14.47 -7.01 4.74
CA CYS A 393 -14.26 -8.46 4.77
C CYS A 393 -14.44 -9.03 6.18
N ALA A 394 -13.88 -8.41 7.21
CA ALA A 394 -14.08 -8.84 8.59
C ALA A 394 -15.57 -8.79 9.02
N CYS A 395 -16.28 -7.75 8.59
CA CYS A 395 -17.73 -7.64 8.83
C CYS A 395 -18.51 -8.76 8.11
N LEU A 396 -18.13 -9.12 6.88
CA LEU A 396 -18.74 -10.24 6.14
C LEU A 396 -18.50 -11.59 6.82
N VAL A 397 -17.28 -11.82 7.37
CA VAL A 397 -16.98 -13.01 8.18
C VAL A 397 -17.88 -13.06 9.42
N ALA A 398 -17.88 -11.99 10.20
CA ALA A 398 -18.67 -11.90 11.41
C ALA A 398 -20.19 -12.01 11.14
N GLN A 399 -20.68 -11.42 10.05
CA GLN A 399 -22.07 -11.55 9.60
C GLN A 399 -22.39 -12.98 9.15
N GLY A 400 -21.46 -13.64 8.44
CA GLY A 400 -21.57 -15.05 8.03
C GLY A 400 -21.78 -15.94 9.25
N TYR A 401 -20.94 -15.76 10.27
CA TYR A 401 -21.07 -16.47 11.55
C TYR A 401 -22.42 -16.21 12.22
N SER A 402 -22.77 -14.95 12.46
CA SER A 402 -24.01 -14.58 13.17
C SER A 402 -25.27 -15.06 12.44
N SER A 403 -25.31 -14.95 11.11
CA SER A 403 -26.43 -15.42 10.28
C SER A 403 -26.58 -16.93 10.27
N SER A 404 -25.49 -17.68 10.33
CA SER A 404 -25.52 -19.14 10.41
C SER A 404 -25.97 -19.60 11.79
N ARG A 405 -25.53 -18.89 12.85
CA ARG A 405 -25.99 -19.13 14.22
C ARG A 405 -27.48 -18.86 14.40
N SER A 406 -28.00 -17.76 13.84
CA SER A 406 -29.43 -17.43 13.91
C SER A 406 -30.33 -18.47 13.21
N ARG A 407 -29.79 -19.24 12.27
CA ARG A 407 -30.47 -20.38 11.62
C ARG A 407 -30.37 -21.69 12.39
N GLY A 408 -29.83 -21.67 13.61
CA GLY A 408 -29.70 -22.85 14.46
C GLY A 408 -28.50 -23.75 14.15
N SER A 409 -27.56 -23.31 13.31
CA SER A 409 -26.35 -24.08 13.01
C SER A 409 -25.45 -24.22 14.25
N SER A 410 -24.73 -25.34 14.36
CA SER A 410 -23.70 -25.49 15.41
C SER A 410 -22.60 -24.43 15.25
N VAL A 411 -21.91 -24.08 16.35
CA VAL A 411 -20.81 -23.09 16.33
C VAL A 411 -19.77 -23.44 15.26
N ARG A 412 -19.33 -24.69 15.23
CA ARG A 412 -18.34 -25.14 14.23
C ARG A 412 -18.82 -25.00 12.79
N LYS A 413 -20.10 -25.32 12.51
CA LYS A 413 -20.66 -25.11 11.18
C LYS A 413 -20.75 -23.63 10.84
N ALA A 414 -21.13 -22.79 11.79
CA ALA A 414 -21.19 -21.34 11.58
C ALA A 414 -19.80 -20.74 11.31
N GLN A 415 -18.76 -21.22 11.98
CA GLN A 415 -17.37 -20.85 11.73
C GLN A 415 -16.94 -21.25 10.30
N MET A 416 -17.22 -22.50 9.88
CA MET A 416 -16.93 -22.97 8.52
C MET A 416 -17.67 -22.15 7.46
N ASP A 417 -18.98 -21.92 7.64
CA ASP A 417 -19.79 -21.11 6.72
C ASP A 417 -19.28 -19.66 6.60
N ALA A 418 -18.71 -19.12 7.67
CA ALA A 418 -18.10 -17.79 7.69
C ALA A 418 -16.78 -17.76 6.87
N HIS A 419 -15.95 -18.79 7.02
CA HIS A 419 -14.70 -18.94 6.26
C HIS A 419 -14.97 -19.14 4.76
N ASP A 420 -15.89 -20.04 4.39
CA ASP A 420 -16.21 -20.36 2.99
C ASP A 420 -16.76 -19.15 2.22
N ARG A 421 -17.55 -18.28 2.87
CA ARG A 421 -18.09 -17.08 2.23
C ARG A 421 -17.04 -16.11 1.74
N VAL A 422 -15.95 -15.98 2.45
CA VAL A 422 -14.91 -14.98 2.16
C VAL A 422 -13.82 -15.57 1.28
N SER A 423 -13.43 -16.83 1.51
CA SER A 423 -12.31 -17.46 0.81
C SER A 423 -12.46 -17.41 -0.72
N ASN A 424 -13.61 -17.79 -1.26
CA ASN A 424 -13.78 -17.93 -2.71
C ASN A 424 -13.85 -16.58 -3.46
N CYS A 425 -14.43 -15.53 -2.85
CA CYS A 425 -14.55 -14.23 -3.50
C CYS A 425 -13.30 -13.39 -3.33
N GLN A 426 -12.66 -13.47 -2.18
CA GLN A 426 -11.54 -12.60 -1.84
C GLN A 426 -10.29 -12.93 -2.62
N HIS A 427 -9.91 -14.20 -2.73
CA HIS A 427 -8.74 -14.63 -3.51
C HIS A 427 -8.81 -14.19 -4.96
N LEU A 428 -10.00 -14.28 -5.57
CA LEU A 428 -10.20 -13.83 -6.95
C LEU A 428 -10.03 -12.30 -7.08
N VAL A 429 -10.62 -11.55 -6.16
CA VAL A 429 -10.53 -10.07 -6.15
C VAL A 429 -9.09 -9.63 -5.91
N VAL A 430 -8.40 -10.19 -4.92
CA VAL A 430 -7.00 -9.86 -4.64
C VAL A 430 -6.10 -10.26 -5.80
N ALA A 431 -6.27 -11.46 -6.37
CA ALA A 431 -5.48 -11.89 -7.53
C ALA A 431 -5.68 -10.96 -8.74
N LEU A 432 -6.90 -10.52 -9.02
CA LEU A 432 -7.20 -9.58 -10.09
C LEU A 432 -6.59 -8.20 -9.82
N PHE A 433 -6.64 -7.71 -8.57
CA PHE A 433 -6.04 -6.43 -8.21
C PHE A 433 -4.51 -6.48 -8.26
N VAL A 434 -3.88 -7.54 -7.74
CA VAL A 434 -2.43 -7.72 -7.83
C VAL A 434 -2.00 -7.81 -9.30
N LEU A 435 -2.73 -8.56 -10.13
CA LEU A 435 -2.46 -8.63 -11.57
C LEU A 435 -2.63 -7.26 -12.24
N ALA A 436 -3.70 -6.52 -11.93
CA ALA A 436 -3.92 -5.17 -12.45
C ALA A 436 -2.82 -4.20 -12.00
N ALA A 437 -2.37 -4.32 -10.73
CA ALA A 437 -1.27 -3.54 -10.18
C ALA A 437 0.05 -3.83 -10.89
N LEU A 438 0.36 -5.09 -11.13
CA LEU A 438 1.55 -5.50 -11.87
C LEU A 438 1.51 -5.03 -13.33
N LEU A 439 0.35 -5.13 -13.99
CA LEU A 439 0.18 -4.64 -15.36
C LEU A 439 0.28 -3.11 -15.41
N ALA A 440 -0.36 -2.40 -14.48
CA ALA A 440 -0.28 -0.94 -14.40
C ALA A 440 1.15 -0.49 -14.11
N GLY A 441 1.86 -1.13 -13.17
CA GLY A 441 3.28 -0.86 -12.92
C GLY A 441 4.16 -1.10 -14.15
N ALA A 442 3.86 -2.13 -14.96
CA ALA A 442 4.61 -2.41 -16.19
C ALA A 442 4.34 -1.39 -17.31
N PHE A 443 3.10 -0.85 -17.40
CA PHE A 443 2.69 0.06 -18.48
C PHE A 443 2.72 1.54 -18.09
N LEU A 444 2.61 1.87 -16.79
CA LEU A 444 2.47 3.22 -16.26
C LEU A 444 3.69 3.66 -15.42
N LEU A 445 4.82 2.95 -15.54
CA LEU A 445 6.06 3.29 -14.83
C LEU A 445 6.37 4.79 -14.95
N GLY A 446 6.48 5.45 -13.79
CA GLY A 446 6.75 6.88 -13.69
C GLY A 446 5.53 7.80 -13.75
N SER A 447 4.29 7.27 -13.73
CA SER A 447 3.07 8.08 -13.60
C SER A 447 2.57 8.12 -12.15
N PRO A 448 1.79 9.15 -11.74
CA PRO A 448 1.14 9.17 -10.42
C PRO A 448 0.23 7.96 -10.14
N ALA A 449 -0.25 7.31 -11.21
CA ALA A 449 -1.04 6.09 -11.11
C ALA A 449 -0.23 4.87 -10.64
N ASP A 450 1.08 4.85 -10.92
CA ASP A 450 1.98 3.79 -10.47
C ASP A 450 2.11 3.77 -8.93
N GLU A 451 2.24 4.94 -8.31
CA GLU A 451 2.34 5.07 -6.85
C GLU A 451 1.08 4.56 -6.15
N LEU A 452 -0.10 5.00 -6.61
CA LEU A 452 -1.39 4.50 -6.09
C LEU A 452 -1.52 2.99 -6.28
N THR A 453 -1.02 2.45 -7.39
CA THR A 453 -1.07 1.02 -7.72
C THR A 453 -0.25 0.19 -6.73
N TRP A 454 0.96 0.61 -6.38
CA TRP A 454 1.78 -0.05 -5.36
C TRP A 454 1.14 -0.02 -3.98
N ALA A 455 0.55 1.12 -3.58
CA ALA A 455 -0.15 1.24 -2.30
C ALA A 455 -1.36 0.30 -2.23
N LEU A 456 -2.15 0.22 -3.31
CA LEU A 456 -3.28 -0.71 -3.41
C LEU A 456 -2.83 -2.16 -3.37
N ALA A 457 -1.77 -2.53 -4.12
CA ALA A 457 -1.25 -3.90 -4.13
C ALA A 457 -0.72 -4.32 -2.75
N CYS A 458 0.09 -3.48 -2.11
CA CYS A 458 0.61 -3.75 -0.77
C CYS A 458 -0.50 -3.79 0.28
N GLY A 459 -1.49 -2.89 0.18
CA GLY A 459 -2.63 -2.84 1.09
C GLY A 459 -3.50 -4.09 0.99
N LEU A 460 -3.82 -4.54 -0.21
CA LEU A 460 -4.62 -5.76 -0.42
C LEU A 460 -3.86 -7.02 0.01
N ALA A 461 -2.57 -7.14 -0.34
CA ALA A 461 -1.75 -8.27 0.10
C ALA A 461 -1.60 -8.30 1.64
N GLY A 462 -1.42 -7.13 2.26
CA GLY A 462 -1.38 -7.00 3.72
C GLY A 462 -2.71 -7.36 4.37
N GLY A 463 -3.83 -6.92 3.81
CA GLY A 463 -5.18 -7.24 4.26
C GLY A 463 -5.48 -8.74 4.16
N GLU A 464 -5.09 -9.39 3.07
CA GLU A 464 -5.25 -10.83 2.90
C GLU A 464 -4.40 -11.61 3.92
N ALA A 465 -3.12 -11.25 4.05
CA ALA A 465 -2.24 -11.87 5.04
C ALA A 465 -2.79 -11.73 6.47
N ALA A 466 -3.32 -10.57 6.83
CA ALA A 466 -3.93 -10.30 8.13
C ALA A 466 -5.25 -11.09 8.33
N LEU A 467 -6.06 -11.25 7.28
CA LEU A 467 -7.30 -12.01 7.35
C LEU A 467 -7.04 -13.47 7.70
N PHE A 468 -6.12 -14.14 6.99
CA PHE A 468 -5.84 -15.56 7.21
C PHE A 468 -4.98 -15.84 8.43
N SER A 469 -4.01 -14.97 8.74
CA SER A 469 -3.12 -15.18 9.88
C SER A 469 -3.74 -14.77 11.22
N LEU A 470 -4.66 -13.80 11.22
CA LEU A 470 -5.17 -13.22 12.46
C LEU A 470 -6.70 -13.19 12.54
N ALA A 471 -7.41 -12.61 11.56
CA ALA A 471 -8.83 -12.31 11.74
C ALA A 471 -9.70 -13.57 11.75
N LEU A 472 -9.52 -14.52 10.83
CA LEU A 472 -10.27 -15.77 10.81
C LEU A 472 -9.99 -16.63 12.03
N PRO A 473 -8.72 -16.89 12.44
CA PRO A 473 -8.43 -17.56 13.70
C PRO A 473 -9.01 -16.86 14.94
N LEU A 474 -9.00 -15.53 14.93
CA LEU A 474 -9.53 -14.75 16.05
C LEU A 474 -11.06 -14.88 16.16
N VAL A 475 -11.80 -14.93 15.05
CA VAL A 475 -13.25 -15.20 15.09
C VAL A 475 -13.53 -16.55 15.75
N ASP A 476 -12.78 -17.58 15.40
CA ASP A 476 -12.94 -18.91 16.00
C ASP A 476 -12.68 -18.90 17.51
N VAL A 477 -11.64 -18.20 17.95
CA VAL A 477 -11.31 -18.05 19.38
C VAL A 477 -12.38 -17.24 20.13
N LEU A 478 -12.80 -16.08 19.57
CA LEU A 478 -13.79 -15.20 20.19
C LEU A 478 -15.17 -15.86 20.34
N THR A 479 -15.51 -16.77 19.40
CA THR A 479 -16.81 -17.46 19.39
C THR A 479 -16.78 -18.85 20.03
N ALA A 480 -15.63 -19.32 20.49
CA ALA A 480 -15.49 -20.64 21.13
C ALA A 480 -16.39 -20.82 22.35
N ALA A 481 -16.55 -19.77 23.16
CA ALA A 481 -17.40 -19.77 24.35
C ALA A 481 -18.90 -19.82 24.05
N ASP A 482 -19.34 -19.42 22.85
CA ASP A 482 -20.76 -19.41 22.46
C ASP A 482 -21.35 -20.84 22.39
N ALA A 483 -20.51 -21.86 22.26
CA ALA A 483 -20.90 -23.25 22.21
C ALA A 483 -21.46 -23.76 23.57
N ASP A 484 -21.00 -23.18 24.67
CA ASP A 484 -21.49 -23.58 26.02
C ASP A 484 -22.78 -22.84 26.39
N ALA A 485 -22.91 -21.57 26.01
CA ALA A 485 -24.13 -20.81 26.17
C ALA A 485 -25.32 -21.48 25.43
N ALA A 486 -25.09 -21.89 24.16
CA ALA A 486 -26.11 -22.58 23.40
C ALA A 486 -26.52 -23.96 23.96
N ARG A 487 -25.61 -24.67 24.64
CA ARG A 487 -25.93 -25.95 25.27
C ARG A 487 -26.65 -25.78 26.62
N ALA A 488 -26.31 -24.71 27.35
CA ALA A 488 -27.03 -24.38 28.59
C ALA A 488 -28.49 -23.99 28.30
N GLU A 489 -28.73 -23.32 27.15
CA GLU A 489 -30.08 -22.93 26.72
C GLU A 489 -30.87 -24.11 26.10
N ALA A 490 -30.17 -25.08 25.51
CA ALA A 490 -30.77 -26.29 24.91
C ALA A 490 -30.93 -27.45 25.93
N ALA A 491 -30.40 -27.34 27.14
CA ALA A 491 -30.63 -28.33 28.19
C ALA A 491 -32.11 -28.24 28.65
N PRO A 492 -32.92 -29.30 28.45
CA PRO A 492 -34.31 -29.25 28.87
C PRO A 492 -34.37 -29.09 30.40
N ALA A 493 -35.31 -28.27 30.87
CA ALA A 493 -35.66 -28.10 32.29
C ALA A 493 -36.29 -29.37 32.87
N HIS A 494 -35.83 -30.52 32.49
CA HIS A 494 -36.22 -31.83 32.92
C HIS A 494 -35.12 -32.39 33.82
N ASP A 495 -35.27 -32.18 35.15
CA ASP A 495 -34.81 -33.08 36.20
C ASP A 495 -34.96 -32.44 37.62
N VAL A 496 -36.08 -31.71 37.86
CA VAL A 496 -36.39 -31.29 39.23
C VAL A 496 -37.81 -31.76 39.67
N ALA A 497 -38.48 -32.60 38.90
CA ALA A 497 -39.87 -32.99 39.19
C ALA A 497 -40.10 -34.49 39.38
N ASP A 498 -39.08 -35.30 39.71
CA ASP A 498 -39.35 -36.73 39.96
C ASP A 498 -38.43 -37.34 41.04
N GLU A 499 -38.45 -36.74 42.23
CA GLU A 499 -37.89 -37.38 43.43
C GLU A 499 -38.81 -37.19 44.65
N THR A 500 -40.13 -37.45 44.44
CA THR A 500 -41.09 -37.66 45.49
C THR A 500 -42.09 -38.75 45.10
N ASP A 501 -41.64 -39.97 44.90
CA ASP A 501 -42.50 -41.11 45.01
C ASP A 501 -41.83 -42.14 45.97
N GLY A 502 -42.39 -42.24 47.16
CA GLY A 502 -41.93 -43.13 48.19
C GLY A 502 -42.28 -44.61 47.90
N PRO A 503 -41.75 -45.56 48.67
CA PRO A 503 -41.78 -46.96 48.34
C PRO A 503 -43.20 -47.57 48.50
N ARG A 504 -43.79 -48.03 47.39
CA ARG A 504 -44.99 -48.90 47.38
C ARG A 504 -44.57 -50.30 47.70
N SER A 505 -45.15 -50.76 48.88
CA SER A 505 -45.10 -52.11 49.39
C SER A 505 -45.52 -53.17 48.38
N VAL A 506 -44.69 -54.20 48.27
CA VAL A 506 -44.99 -55.48 47.63
C VAL A 506 -46.17 -56.17 48.38
N SER A 507 -47.28 -56.44 47.70
CA SER A 507 -48.28 -57.44 48.12
C SER A 507 -48.36 -58.51 47.05
N SER A 508 -48.06 -59.71 47.51
CA SER A 508 -48.20 -61.02 46.86
C SER A 508 -49.66 -61.37 46.63
N ALA A 509 -50.00 -61.93 45.48
CA ALA A 509 -51.02 -62.95 45.24
C ALA A 509 -50.86 -63.54 43.84
N LYS A 510 -50.43 -64.59 43.67
CA LYS A 510 -50.73 -66.03 43.57
C LYS A 510 -51.98 -66.35 42.72
N ALA A 511 -51.74 -67.20 41.73
CA ALA A 511 -52.54 -68.29 41.16
C ALA A 511 -53.45 -67.99 39.92
N GLY A 512 -53.30 -68.85 38.95
CA GLY A 512 -54.39 -69.46 38.27
C GLY A 512 -54.34 -69.49 36.80
N GLU A 513 -54.00 -70.74 36.27
CA GLU A 513 -54.20 -71.33 34.97
C GLU A 513 -53.35 -70.81 33.80
#